data_1b3526ab46264c3fc2b41bcfc1344b79
#
_entry.id   1b3526ab46264c3fc2b41bcfc1344b79
#
_cell.length_a   1.000
_cell.length_b   1.000
_cell.length_c   1.000
_cell.angle_alpha   90.00
_cell.angle_beta   90.00
_cell.angle_gamma   90.00
#
_symmetry.space_group_name_H-M   'P 1'
#
loop_
_entity.id
_entity.type
_entity.pdbx_description
1 polymer ?
#
loop_
_entity_poly.entity_id
_entity_poly.type
_entity_poly.pdbx_seq_one_letter_code
_entity_poly.pdbx_strand_id
1 'polypeptide(L)'
;MAWDREFFYDTYPRLEGAFAARLDESLAPRDPSIMLQVVRELDLPPDSRVVDVGCGEGAHSFRLATHFGLQVLGIDPVQRHLDLARAARRELAPEIASRVSFERGIATALPVRDASLDLVWCRDVMVHVEHPEDAWAEFARVLRPGGHVVSYQVVATDLLPLDEADWLFDVMGVVPASADARVVDDAIARSGLEVVDSIDLAGEWGEWSQEQEGAGGRALLHLARLLREPERYRAEFGDAAYDVMLGDCRWHVHRMSGGLAGRLDVLRQPRRG
;
A
#
# COMPACT_ATOMS: atom_id res chain seq x y z
N MET A 1 -23.48 -27.72 17.12
CA MET A 1 -22.62 -28.83 17.59
C MET A 1 -22.26 -28.49 19.03
N ALA A 2 -22.68 -29.30 20.02
CA ALA A 2 -22.27 -29.08 21.41
C ALA A 2 -20.85 -29.65 21.58
N TRP A 3 -19.91 -28.83 21.95
CA TRP A 3 -18.55 -29.28 22.23
C TRP A 3 -18.55 -30.06 23.51
N ASP A 4 -18.23 -31.35 23.45
CA ASP A 4 -18.02 -32.20 24.60
C ASP A 4 -16.63 -31.94 25.18
N ARG A 5 -16.53 -31.74 26.51
CA ARG A 5 -15.26 -31.53 27.18
C ARG A 5 -14.28 -32.70 26.99
N GLU A 6 -14.79 -33.92 27.02
CA GLU A 6 -13.97 -35.12 26.82
C GLU A 6 -13.35 -35.14 25.42
N PHE A 7 -14.13 -34.80 24.39
CA PHE A 7 -13.61 -34.61 23.00
C PHE A 7 -12.51 -33.54 22.96
N PHE A 8 -12.72 -32.39 23.63
CA PHE A 8 -11.72 -31.32 23.62
C PHE A 8 -10.40 -31.75 24.24
N TYR A 9 -10.45 -32.33 25.50
CA TYR A 9 -9.24 -32.73 26.20
C TYR A 9 -8.52 -33.95 25.61
N ASP A 10 -9.23 -34.84 24.94
CA ASP A 10 -8.63 -35.99 24.26
C ASP A 10 -8.13 -35.63 22.84
N THR A 11 -8.87 -34.82 22.11
CA THR A 11 -8.60 -34.55 20.68
C THR A 11 -7.64 -33.36 20.49
N TYR A 12 -7.79 -32.27 21.26
CA TYR A 12 -7.00 -31.08 21.11
C TYR A 12 -5.49 -31.33 21.16
N PRO A 13 -4.93 -32.03 22.20
CA PRO A 13 -3.49 -32.26 22.24
C PRO A 13 -2.93 -33.07 21.09
N ARG A 14 -3.75 -33.89 20.46
CA ARG A 14 -3.36 -34.70 19.27
C ARG A 14 -3.37 -33.89 17.98
N LEU A 15 -4.32 -32.94 17.89
CA LEU A 15 -4.44 -32.06 16.72
C LEU A 15 -3.44 -30.94 16.75
N GLU A 16 -3.16 -30.36 17.93
CA GLU A 16 -2.33 -29.17 18.09
C GLU A 16 -0.97 -29.30 17.39
N GLY A 17 -0.23 -30.37 17.70
CA GLY A 17 1.09 -30.57 17.12
C GLY A 17 1.08 -30.77 15.60
N ALA A 18 0.07 -31.49 15.08
CA ALA A 18 -0.07 -31.70 13.64
C ALA A 18 -0.47 -30.42 12.89
N PHE A 19 -1.39 -29.64 13.48
CA PHE A 19 -1.78 -28.34 12.91
C PHE A 19 -0.64 -27.31 12.99
N ALA A 20 0.05 -27.20 14.14
CA ALA A 20 1.17 -26.29 14.29
C ALA A 20 2.25 -26.57 13.24
N ALA A 21 2.64 -27.82 13.07
CA ALA A 21 3.64 -28.19 12.05
C ALA A 21 3.19 -27.81 10.63
N ARG A 22 1.88 -27.89 10.33
CA ARG A 22 1.35 -27.52 9.01
C ARG A 22 1.23 -26.02 8.84
N LEU A 23 0.88 -25.29 9.90
CA LEU A 23 0.77 -23.83 9.90
C LEU A 23 2.15 -23.14 9.89
N ASP A 24 3.20 -23.83 10.32
CA ASP A 24 4.58 -23.34 10.25
C ASP A 24 5.18 -23.47 8.84
N GLU A 25 4.53 -24.21 7.92
CA GLU A 25 4.94 -24.28 6.53
C GLU A 25 4.58 -22.96 5.82
N SER A 26 5.58 -22.32 5.17
CA SER A 26 5.33 -21.11 4.37
C SER A 26 4.39 -21.43 3.20
N LEU A 27 3.42 -20.56 2.99
CA LEU A 27 2.56 -20.57 1.80
C LEU A 27 3.18 -19.79 0.63
N ALA A 28 4.47 -19.42 0.75
CA ALA A 28 5.22 -18.66 -0.24
C ALA A 28 4.52 -17.33 -0.62
N PRO A 29 4.22 -16.46 0.37
CA PRO A 29 3.53 -15.21 0.11
C PRO A 29 4.33 -14.31 -0.83
N ARG A 30 3.63 -13.63 -1.73
CA ARG A 30 4.23 -12.66 -2.64
C ARG A 30 4.79 -11.47 -1.85
N ASP A 31 5.98 -11.04 -2.20
CA ASP A 31 6.63 -9.89 -1.59
C ASP A 31 6.29 -8.57 -2.31
N PRO A 32 6.60 -7.40 -1.71
CA PRO A 32 6.34 -6.11 -2.33
C PRO A 32 7.02 -5.86 -3.68
N SER A 33 7.99 -6.69 -4.10
CA SER A 33 8.63 -6.57 -5.40
C SER A 33 7.70 -6.95 -6.56
N ILE A 34 6.56 -7.59 -6.30
CA ILE A 34 5.55 -7.89 -7.32
C ILE A 34 5.15 -6.65 -8.12
N MET A 35 5.07 -5.47 -7.48
CA MET A 35 4.80 -4.23 -8.20
C MET A 35 5.88 -3.91 -9.24
N LEU A 36 7.16 -4.14 -8.92
CA LEU A 36 8.27 -3.95 -9.89
C LEU A 36 8.28 -5.06 -10.95
N GLN A 37 7.81 -6.27 -10.61
CA GLN A 37 7.65 -7.33 -11.61
C GLN A 37 6.58 -6.96 -12.63
N VAL A 38 5.44 -6.41 -12.18
CA VAL A 38 4.40 -5.86 -13.07
C VAL A 38 4.98 -4.80 -13.99
N VAL A 39 5.76 -3.83 -13.48
CA VAL A 39 6.42 -2.81 -14.33
C VAL A 39 7.35 -3.46 -15.36
N ARG A 40 8.06 -4.51 -15.00
CA ARG A 40 8.91 -5.25 -15.96
C ARG A 40 8.09 -5.90 -17.07
N GLU A 41 6.91 -6.47 -16.74
CA GLU A 41 6.01 -7.11 -17.69
C GLU A 41 5.33 -6.12 -18.62
N LEU A 42 5.20 -4.84 -18.21
CA LEU A 42 4.72 -3.78 -19.10
C LEU A 42 5.69 -3.46 -20.24
N ASP A 43 6.95 -3.90 -20.17
CA ASP A 43 8.00 -3.74 -21.18
C ASP A 43 8.09 -2.29 -21.69
N LEU A 44 8.09 -1.34 -20.76
CA LEU A 44 8.17 0.08 -21.08
C LEU A 44 9.55 0.41 -21.65
N PRO A 45 9.61 1.13 -22.79
CA PRO A 45 10.88 1.60 -23.32
C PRO A 45 11.68 2.39 -22.29
N PRO A 46 13.02 2.32 -22.31
CA PRO A 46 13.85 3.25 -21.54
C PRO A 46 13.45 4.70 -21.84
N ASP A 47 13.62 5.58 -20.86
CA ASP A 47 13.19 6.99 -20.91
C ASP A 47 11.67 7.21 -20.93
N SER A 48 10.84 6.16 -20.81
CA SER A 48 9.41 6.33 -20.58
C SER A 48 9.15 7.22 -19.38
N ARG A 49 8.11 8.06 -19.48
CA ARG A 49 7.80 9.09 -18.50
C ARG A 49 6.82 8.57 -17.46
N VAL A 50 7.19 8.68 -16.20
CA VAL A 50 6.44 8.16 -15.07
C VAL A 50 6.14 9.26 -14.06
N VAL A 51 4.95 9.24 -13.48
CA VAL A 51 4.69 9.94 -12.23
C VAL A 51 4.61 8.93 -11.08
N ASP A 52 5.33 9.20 -10.00
CA ASP A 52 5.25 8.48 -8.73
C ASP A 52 4.42 9.32 -7.77
N VAL A 53 3.14 8.95 -7.61
CA VAL A 53 2.15 9.69 -6.82
C VAL A 53 2.26 9.28 -5.36
N GLY A 54 2.46 10.29 -4.48
CA GLY A 54 2.76 10.07 -3.07
C GLY A 54 4.16 9.48 -2.89
N CYS A 55 5.14 10.05 -3.57
CA CYS A 55 6.50 9.51 -3.64
C CYS A 55 7.24 9.47 -2.30
N GLY A 56 6.75 10.17 -1.27
CA GLY A 56 7.42 10.28 0.01
C GLY A 56 8.88 10.75 -0.14
N GLU A 57 9.80 10.02 0.45
CA GLU A 57 11.25 10.28 0.38
C GLU A 57 11.92 9.76 -0.93
N GLY A 58 11.12 9.32 -1.91
CA GLY A 58 11.58 9.00 -3.26
C GLY A 58 12.05 7.57 -3.48
N ALA A 59 11.87 6.66 -2.53
CA ALA A 59 12.41 5.29 -2.61
C ALA A 59 11.96 4.53 -3.87
N HIS A 60 10.68 4.62 -4.25
CA HIS A 60 10.15 4.00 -5.45
C HIS A 60 10.55 4.74 -6.72
N SER A 61 10.57 6.08 -6.69
CA SER A 61 11.09 6.91 -7.80
C SER A 61 12.52 6.49 -8.18
N PHE A 62 13.39 6.28 -7.18
CA PHE A 62 14.76 5.84 -7.43
C PHE A 62 14.83 4.41 -7.98
N ARG A 63 14.00 3.49 -7.47
CA ARG A 63 13.94 2.10 -7.97
C ARG A 63 13.49 2.05 -9.43
N LEU A 64 12.45 2.80 -9.79
CA LEU A 64 11.93 2.88 -11.17
C LEU A 64 12.99 3.42 -12.12
N ALA A 65 13.71 4.48 -11.74
CA ALA A 65 14.79 5.04 -12.55
C ALA A 65 15.98 4.07 -12.67
N THR A 66 16.37 3.41 -11.57
CA THR A 66 17.55 2.54 -11.54
C THR A 66 17.33 1.22 -12.27
N HIS A 67 16.18 0.56 -12.05
CA HIS A 67 15.94 -0.77 -12.58
C HIS A 67 15.43 -0.78 -14.03
N PHE A 68 14.75 0.28 -14.43
CA PHE A 68 14.08 0.35 -15.74
C PHE A 68 14.54 1.51 -16.62
N GLY A 69 15.40 2.40 -16.11
CA GLY A 69 15.86 3.56 -16.87
C GLY A 69 14.78 4.60 -17.16
N LEU A 70 13.71 4.64 -16.33
CA LEU A 70 12.56 5.52 -16.55
C LEU A 70 12.85 6.96 -16.10
N GLN A 71 12.14 7.93 -16.71
CA GLN A 71 12.13 9.34 -16.31
C GLN A 71 11.00 9.56 -15.31
N VAL A 72 11.33 9.79 -14.04
CA VAL A 72 10.37 9.78 -12.93
C VAL A 72 10.18 11.17 -12.35
N LEU A 73 8.93 11.62 -12.29
CA LEU A 73 8.50 12.77 -11.51
C LEU A 73 7.80 12.28 -10.25
N GLY A 74 8.46 12.41 -9.10
CA GLY A 74 7.84 12.13 -7.79
C GLY A 74 6.99 13.31 -7.34
N ILE A 75 5.75 13.04 -6.93
CA ILE A 75 4.79 14.03 -6.44
C ILE A 75 4.40 13.66 -5.00
N ASP A 76 4.47 14.64 -4.10
CA ASP A 76 4.04 14.48 -2.70
C ASP A 76 3.49 15.83 -2.16
N PRO A 77 2.42 15.84 -1.35
CA PRO A 77 1.92 17.08 -0.74
C PRO A 77 2.82 17.61 0.38
N VAL A 78 3.64 16.76 0.99
CA VAL A 78 4.43 17.08 2.19
C VAL A 78 5.81 17.58 1.81
N GLN A 79 6.07 18.87 2.03
CA GLN A 79 7.33 19.51 1.65
C GLN A 79 8.56 18.82 2.28
N ARG A 80 8.46 18.39 3.54
CA ARG A 80 9.55 17.68 4.22
C ARG A 80 9.97 16.40 3.50
N HIS A 81 9.01 15.63 2.99
CA HIS A 81 9.28 14.42 2.20
C HIS A 81 10.07 14.75 0.94
N LEU A 82 9.65 15.78 0.21
CA LEU A 82 10.33 16.23 -1.00
C LEU A 82 11.76 16.74 -0.73
N ASP A 83 11.97 17.39 0.40
CA ASP A 83 13.30 17.86 0.79
C ASP A 83 14.24 16.68 1.09
N LEU A 84 13.75 15.64 1.76
CA LEU A 84 14.47 14.39 2.00
C LEU A 84 14.74 13.64 0.68
N ALA A 85 13.74 13.53 -0.19
CA ALA A 85 13.88 12.93 -1.51
C ALA A 85 14.93 13.66 -2.36
N ARG A 86 14.93 14.98 -2.37
CA ARG A 86 15.93 15.80 -3.07
C ARG A 86 17.32 15.66 -2.46
N ALA A 87 17.42 15.48 -1.14
CA ALA A 87 18.69 15.21 -0.48
C ALA A 87 19.23 13.82 -0.88
N ALA A 88 18.41 12.78 -0.78
CA ALA A 88 18.78 11.43 -1.18
C ALA A 88 19.17 11.34 -2.67
N ARG A 89 18.48 12.08 -3.56
CA ARG A 89 18.85 12.13 -4.98
C ARG A 89 20.27 12.61 -5.22
N ARG A 90 20.83 13.51 -4.39
CA ARG A 90 22.19 14.05 -4.57
C ARG A 90 23.27 13.01 -4.30
N GLU A 91 22.95 11.95 -3.57
CA GLU A 91 23.85 10.85 -3.24
C GLU A 91 23.86 9.74 -4.32
N LEU A 92 22.97 9.84 -5.33
CA LEU A 92 22.91 8.87 -6.41
C LEU A 92 23.95 9.17 -7.50
N ALA A 93 24.26 8.13 -8.29
CA ALA A 93 25.05 8.29 -9.52
C ALA A 93 24.38 9.32 -10.44
N PRO A 94 25.16 10.21 -11.10
CA PRO A 94 24.61 11.31 -11.91
C PRO A 94 23.61 10.85 -12.96
N GLU A 95 23.81 9.67 -13.54
CA GLU A 95 22.97 9.08 -14.56
C GLU A 95 21.56 8.77 -14.04
N ILE A 96 21.47 8.31 -12.79
CA ILE A 96 20.20 8.03 -12.11
C ILE A 96 19.59 9.34 -11.59
N ALA A 97 20.39 10.18 -10.96
CA ALA A 97 19.94 11.46 -10.42
C ALA A 97 19.31 12.36 -11.51
N SER A 98 19.81 12.30 -12.75
CA SER A 98 19.28 13.06 -13.88
C SER A 98 17.90 12.59 -14.34
N ARG A 99 17.50 11.36 -14.00
CA ARG A 99 16.23 10.74 -14.39
C ARG A 99 15.09 11.02 -13.41
N VAL A 100 15.38 11.55 -12.22
CA VAL A 100 14.38 11.73 -11.16
C VAL A 100 14.26 13.20 -10.80
N SER A 101 13.04 13.67 -10.69
CA SER A 101 12.69 14.99 -10.19
C SER A 101 11.55 14.93 -9.20
N PHE A 102 11.41 15.96 -8.35
CA PHE A 102 10.39 15.98 -7.31
C PHE A 102 9.66 17.32 -7.30
N GLU A 103 8.34 17.29 -7.28
CA GLU A 103 7.47 18.45 -7.27
C GLU A 103 6.33 18.28 -6.25
N ARG A 104 5.87 19.39 -5.68
CA ARG A 104 4.75 19.37 -4.75
C ARG A 104 3.44 19.27 -5.52
N GLY A 105 2.56 18.32 -5.11
CA GLY A 105 1.26 18.13 -5.75
C GLY A 105 0.43 17.10 -4.99
N ILE A 106 -0.78 16.88 -5.47
CA ILE A 106 -1.75 15.91 -4.93
C ILE A 106 -2.27 14.99 -6.04
N ALA A 107 -2.80 13.84 -5.66
CA ALA A 107 -3.27 12.82 -6.61
C ALA A 107 -4.43 13.31 -7.50
N THR A 108 -5.26 14.23 -6.99
CA THR A 108 -6.42 14.79 -7.69
C THR A 108 -6.10 16.00 -8.58
N ALA A 109 -4.85 16.48 -8.58
CA ALA A 109 -4.40 17.60 -9.41
C ALA A 109 -2.89 17.48 -9.67
N LEU A 110 -2.51 16.61 -10.62
CA LEU A 110 -1.12 16.37 -10.96
C LEU A 110 -0.56 17.53 -11.81
N PRO A 111 0.62 18.08 -11.52
CA PRO A 111 1.24 19.17 -12.27
C PRO A 111 1.83 18.66 -13.59
N VAL A 112 1.06 17.87 -14.33
CA VAL A 112 1.47 17.18 -15.54
C VAL A 112 0.44 17.44 -16.65
N ARG A 113 0.93 17.60 -17.88
CA ARG A 113 0.07 17.81 -19.05
C ARG A 113 -0.74 16.56 -19.38
N ASP A 114 -1.88 16.78 -20.04
CA ASP A 114 -2.71 15.68 -20.56
C ASP A 114 -1.91 14.80 -21.52
N ALA A 115 -2.21 13.51 -21.49
CA ALA A 115 -1.71 12.50 -22.43
C ALA A 115 -0.17 12.55 -22.60
N SER A 116 0.57 12.71 -21.50
CA SER A 116 2.04 12.91 -21.53
C SER A 116 2.84 11.84 -20.81
N LEU A 117 2.19 10.92 -20.09
CA LEU A 117 2.85 9.89 -19.30
C LEU A 117 2.61 8.49 -19.87
N ASP A 118 3.58 7.64 -19.65
CA ASP A 118 3.56 6.21 -19.95
C ASP A 118 3.04 5.37 -18.79
N LEU A 119 3.34 5.82 -17.57
CA LEU A 119 3.00 5.14 -16.34
C LEU A 119 2.63 6.12 -15.23
N VAL A 120 1.55 5.82 -14.53
CA VAL A 120 1.26 6.33 -13.18
C VAL A 120 1.59 5.21 -12.21
N TRP A 121 2.51 5.45 -11.30
CA TRP A 121 2.81 4.60 -10.16
C TRP A 121 2.20 5.22 -8.92
N CYS A 122 1.43 4.43 -8.16
CA CYS A 122 0.79 4.89 -6.93
C CYS A 122 0.81 3.76 -5.89
N ARG A 123 1.44 4.01 -4.75
CA ARG A 123 1.54 2.99 -3.70
C ARG A 123 1.18 3.57 -2.34
N ASP A 124 0.21 2.94 -1.66
CA ASP A 124 -0.23 3.29 -0.30
C ASP A 124 -0.73 4.76 -0.17
N VAL A 125 -1.31 5.35 -1.24
CA VAL A 125 -1.75 6.75 -1.28
C VAL A 125 -3.27 6.87 -1.37
N MET A 126 -3.91 6.04 -2.19
CA MET A 126 -5.32 6.21 -2.52
C MET A 126 -6.25 6.10 -1.31
N VAL A 127 -5.86 5.39 -0.27
CA VAL A 127 -6.62 5.29 0.99
C VAL A 127 -6.72 6.63 1.76
N HIS A 128 -5.87 7.61 1.43
CA HIS A 128 -5.85 8.94 2.03
C HIS A 128 -6.53 10.01 1.17
N VAL A 129 -7.11 9.63 0.03
CA VAL A 129 -7.73 10.56 -0.92
C VAL A 129 -9.22 10.68 -0.63
N GLU A 130 -9.71 11.88 -0.33
CA GLU A 130 -11.14 12.12 0.00
C GLU A 130 -12.08 11.84 -1.18
N HIS A 131 -11.61 12.16 -2.40
CA HIS A 131 -12.35 12.00 -3.65
C HIS A 131 -11.58 11.07 -4.59
N PRO A 132 -11.63 9.74 -4.39
CA PRO A 132 -10.85 8.79 -5.20
C PRO A 132 -11.23 8.85 -6.68
N GLU A 133 -12.48 9.18 -7.02
CA GLU A 133 -12.94 9.37 -8.40
C GLU A 133 -12.16 10.47 -9.14
N ASP A 134 -11.84 11.57 -8.45
CA ASP A 134 -11.07 12.68 -9.03
C ASP A 134 -9.61 12.26 -9.30
N ALA A 135 -9.02 11.47 -8.39
CA ALA A 135 -7.68 10.96 -8.60
C ALA A 135 -7.60 9.96 -9.77
N TRP A 136 -8.56 9.04 -9.87
CA TRP A 136 -8.60 8.11 -11.00
C TRP A 136 -8.85 8.82 -12.35
N ALA A 137 -9.72 9.84 -12.37
CA ALA A 137 -9.92 10.68 -13.55
C ALA A 137 -8.65 11.44 -13.92
N GLU A 138 -7.90 11.92 -12.93
CA GLU A 138 -6.64 12.62 -13.13
C GLU A 138 -5.55 11.67 -13.66
N PHE A 139 -5.49 10.43 -13.18
CA PHE A 139 -4.60 9.41 -13.72
C PHE A 139 -4.93 9.11 -15.19
N ALA A 140 -6.22 9.00 -15.52
CA ALA A 140 -6.66 8.84 -16.92
C ALA A 140 -6.28 10.05 -17.79
N ARG A 141 -6.43 11.28 -17.27
CA ARG A 141 -6.09 12.51 -18.00
C ARG A 141 -4.61 12.59 -18.40
N VAL A 142 -3.72 12.27 -17.48
CA VAL A 142 -2.27 12.43 -17.71
C VAL A 142 -1.66 11.33 -18.56
N LEU A 143 -2.31 10.16 -18.62
CA LEU A 143 -1.83 9.03 -19.41
C LEU A 143 -2.05 9.23 -20.91
N ARG A 144 -1.04 8.94 -21.70
CA ARG A 144 -1.18 8.81 -23.15
C ARG A 144 -2.02 7.56 -23.49
N PRO A 145 -2.63 7.50 -24.68
CA PRO A 145 -3.28 6.27 -25.15
C PRO A 145 -2.34 5.07 -25.08
N GLY A 146 -2.76 4.01 -24.37
CA GLY A 146 -1.95 2.82 -24.10
C GLY A 146 -1.00 2.94 -22.91
N GLY A 147 -0.97 4.06 -22.18
CA GLY A 147 -0.25 4.20 -20.92
C GLY A 147 -0.95 3.46 -19.78
N HIS A 148 -0.23 3.18 -18.71
CA HIS A 148 -0.70 2.30 -17.63
C HIS A 148 -0.75 3.00 -16.26
N VAL A 149 -1.59 2.47 -15.37
CA VAL A 149 -1.51 2.71 -13.93
C VAL A 149 -1.07 1.41 -13.26
N VAL A 150 -0.15 1.49 -12.32
CA VAL A 150 0.16 0.44 -11.36
C VAL A 150 -0.09 1.01 -9.97
N SER A 151 -1.16 0.59 -9.34
CA SER A 151 -1.60 1.12 -8.06
C SER A 151 -1.76 0.01 -7.03
N TYR A 152 -1.10 0.17 -5.89
CA TYR A 152 -1.32 -0.67 -4.72
C TYR A 152 -1.98 0.15 -3.61
N GLN A 153 -3.00 -0.44 -2.99
CA GLN A 153 -3.64 0.10 -1.80
C GLN A 153 -4.15 -1.02 -0.89
N VAL A 154 -4.44 -0.66 0.35
CA VAL A 154 -5.11 -1.53 1.30
C VAL A 154 -6.60 -1.22 1.27
N VAL A 155 -7.43 -2.27 1.32
CA VAL A 155 -8.89 -2.16 1.44
C VAL A 155 -9.36 -2.89 2.69
N ALA A 156 -10.46 -2.41 3.28
CA ALA A 156 -11.12 -3.07 4.40
C ALA A 156 -11.90 -4.29 3.91
N THR A 157 -11.95 -5.31 4.74
CA THR A 157 -12.76 -6.52 4.52
C THR A 157 -13.86 -6.64 5.57
N ASP A 158 -14.76 -7.58 5.38
CA ASP A 158 -15.81 -7.90 6.36
C ASP A 158 -15.26 -8.46 7.69
N LEU A 159 -13.97 -8.76 7.76
CA LEU A 159 -13.29 -9.22 8.99
C LEU A 159 -12.78 -8.07 9.86
N LEU A 160 -12.80 -6.82 9.39
CA LEU A 160 -12.51 -5.64 10.19
C LEU A 160 -13.77 -5.23 10.96
N PRO A 161 -13.78 -5.28 12.31
CA PRO A 161 -14.93 -4.86 13.09
C PRO A 161 -15.26 -3.37 12.84
N LEU A 162 -16.54 -3.06 12.62
CA LEU A 162 -16.96 -1.70 12.26
C LEU A 162 -16.66 -0.67 13.36
N ASP A 163 -16.81 -1.05 14.62
CA ASP A 163 -16.50 -0.21 15.77
C ASP A 163 -15.00 0.08 15.93
N GLU A 164 -14.15 -0.79 15.40
CA GLU A 164 -12.70 -0.59 15.36
C GLU A 164 -12.27 0.18 14.11
N ALA A 165 -12.94 -0.02 12.99
CA ALA A 165 -12.63 0.60 11.72
C ALA A 165 -12.65 2.12 11.80
N ASP A 166 -13.72 2.71 12.37
CA ASP A 166 -13.89 4.17 12.47
C ASP A 166 -12.72 4.83 13.21
N TRP A 167 -12.36 4.27 14.37
CA TRP A 167 -11.22 4.80 15.14
C TRP A 167 -9.89 4.57 14.42
N LEU A 168 -9.68 3.37 13.86
CA LEU A 168 -8.44 3.03 13.17
C LEU A 168 -8.20 3.92 11.96
N PHE A 169 -9.24 4.18 11.17
CA PHE A 169 -9.15 5.03 9.99
C PHE A 169 -8.89 6.48 10.35
N ASP A 170 -9.57 7.01 11.38
CA ASP A 170 -9.32 8.37 11.86
C ASP A 170 -7.85 8.56 12.27
N VAL A 171 -7.34 7.68 13.13
CA VAL A 171 -5.97 7.75 13.65
C VAL A 171 -4.91 7.55 12.55
N MET A 172 -5.18 6.70 11.56
CA MET A 172 -4.27 6.41 10.45
C MET A 172 -4.46 7.37 9.26
N GLY A 173 -5.37 8.35 9.36
CA GLY A 173 -5.66 9.29 8.29
C GLY A 173 -6.23 8.62 7.02
N VAL A 174 -6.94 7.51 7.20
CA VAL A 174 -7.59 6.79 6.11
C VAL A 174 -8.99 7.34 5.88
N VAL A 175 -9.32 7.59 4.63
CA VAL A 175 -10.69 7.95 4.22
C VAL A 175 -11.52 6.68 4.07
N PRO A 176 -12.59 6.47 4.86
CA PRO A 176 -13.33 5.21 4.84
C PRO A 176 -13.84 4.80 3.45
N ALA A 177 -14.33 5.76 2.67
CA ALA A 177 -14.77 5.52 1.29
C ALA A 177 -13.63 4.99 0.38
N SER A 178 -12.41 5.45 0.60
CA SER A 178 -11.24 5.06 -0.19
C SER A 178 -10.64 3.72 0.25
N ALA A 179 -11.09 3.19 1.38
CA ALA A 179 -10.79 1.84 1.85
C ALA A 179 -11.92 0.81 1.53
N ASP A 180 -13.07 1.25 1.00
CA ASP A 180 -14.14 0.35 0.51
C ASP A 180 -13.84 -0.10 -0.92
N ALA A 181 -13.62 -1.41 -1.10
CA ALA A 181 -13.29 -1.99 -2.41
C ALA A 181 -14.34 -1.67 -3.49
N ARG A 182 -15.63 -1.58 -3.14
CA ARG A 182 -16.71 -1.26 -4.09
C ARG A 182 -16.63 0.19 -4.56
N VAL A 183 -16.31 1.11 -3.65
CA VAL A 183 -16.12 2.53 -4.00
C VAL A 183 -14.91 2.69 -4.92
N VAL A 184 -13.84 1.96 -4.64
CA VAL A 184 -12.65 1.93 -5.50
C VAL A 184 -12.99 1.39 -6.89
N ASP A 185 -13.69 0.26 -6.99
CA ASP A 185 -14.11 -0.34 -8.27
C ASP A 185 -14.98 0.63 -9.08
N ASP A 186 -15.95 1.26 -8.43
CA ASP A 186 -16.84 2.26 -9.05
C ASP A 186 -16.05 3.49 -9.55
N ALA A 187 -15.07 3.95 -8.80
CA ALA A 187 -14.23 5.10 -9.17
C ALA A 187 -13.33 4.75 -10.37
N ILE A 188 -12.71 3.57 -10.37
CA ILE A 188 -11.93 3.05 -11.52
C ILE A 188 -12.83 2.94 -12.76
N ALA A 189 -14.01 2.33 -12.65
CA ALA A 189 -14.92 2.17 -13.78
C ALA A 189 -15.35 3.51 -14.38
N ARG A 190 -15.58 4.54 -13.55
CA ARG A 190 -15.94 5.90 -14.02
C ARG A 190 -14.80 6.65 -14.67
N SER A 191 -13.55 6.32 -14.36
CA SER A 191 -12.36 6.99 -14.93
C SER A 191 -12.19 6.71 -16.44
N GLY A 192 -12.80 5.64 -16.95
CA GLY A 192 -12.62 5.17 -18.33
C GLY A 192 -11.32 4.39 -18.55
N LEU A 193 -10.54 4.11 -17.51
CA LEU A 193 -9.39 3.21 -17.58
C LEU A 193 -9.87 1.76 -17.72
N GLU A 194 -9.18 0.98 -18.54
CA GLU A 194 -9.42 -0.45 -18.67
C GLU A 194 -8.66 -1.22 -17.60
N VAL A 195 -9.34 -2.11 -16.86
CA VAL A 195 -8.69 -3.02 -15.93
C VAL A 195 -7.96 -4.10 -16.74
N VAL A 196 -6.63 -4.12 -16.66
CA VAL A 196 -5.78 -5.16 -17.26
C VAL A 196 -5.65 -6.34 -16.32
N ASP A 197 -5.40 -6.06 -15.04
CA ASP A 197 -5.32 -7.05 -13.97
C ASP A 197 -5.69 -6.40 -12.63
N SER A 198 -6.23 -7.21 -11.73
CA SER A 198 -6.50 -6.83 -10.35
C SER A 198 -6.12 -7.99 -9.44
N ILE A 199 -5.00 -7.84 -8.75
CA ILE A 199 -4.37 -8.88 -7.96
C ILE A 199 -4.76 -8.70 -6.51
N ASP A 200 -5.53 -9.64 -5.99
CA ASP A 200 -5.76 -9.74 -4.55
C ASP A 200 -4.50 -10.29 -3.87
N LEU A 201 -3.94 -9.52 -3.00
CA LEU A 201 -2.77 -9.89 -2.19
C LEU A 201 -3.18 -10.26 -0.75
N ALA A 202 -4.46 -10.09 -0.39
CA ALA A 202 -4.97 -10.37 0.94
C ALA A 202 -4.00 -9.90 2.05
N GLY A 203 -3.55 -10.82 2.92
CA GLY A 203 -2.55 -10.60 3.96
C GLY A 203 -1.09 -10.90 3.56
N GLU A 204 -0.83 -11.28 2.31
CA GLU A 204 0.47 -11.84 1.90
C GLU A 204 1.69 -10.99 2.24
N TRP A 205 1.59 -9.66 2.10
CA TRP A 205 2.72 -8.80 2.49
C TRP A 205 2.95 -8.76 4.00
N GLY A 206 1.88 -8.98 4.79
CA GLY A 206 2.00 -9.16 6.24
C GLY A 206 2.68 -10.47 6.58
N GLU A 207 2.28 -11.57 5.93
CA GLU A 207 2.89 -12.90 6.09
C GLU A 207 4.37 -12.89 5.67
N TRP A 208 4.67 -12.35 4.49
CA TRP A 208 6.04 -12.23 3.99
C TRP A 208 6.92 -11.45 4.98
N SER A 209 6.46 -10.31 5.46
CA SER A 209 7.19 -9.49 6.43
C SER A 209 7.37 -10.23 7.77
N GLN A 210 6.40 -11.03 8.19
CA GLN A 210 6.51 -11.87 9.37
C GLN A 210 7.56 -12.98 9.17
N GLU A 211 7.54 -13.67 8.04
CA GLU A 211 8.49 -14.75 7.74
C GLU A 211 9.93 -14.24 7.61
N GLN A 212 10.13 -13.07 6.98
CA GLN A 212 11.48 -12.51 6.77
C GLN A 212 12.03 -11.79 8.01
N GLU A 213 11.22 -11.04 8.73
CA GLU A 213 11.68 -10.06 9.71
C GLU A 213 10.99 -10.17 11.08
N GLY A 214 9.96 -11.02 11.21
CA GLY A 214 9.16 -11.11 12.43
C GLY A 214 8.31 -9.86 12.70
N ALA A 215 7.98 -9.08 11.68
CA ALA A 215 7.37 -7.75 11.85
C ALA A 215 5.96 -7.83 12.44
N GLY A 216 5.14 -8.78 12.01
CA GLY A 216 3.78 -8.97 12.55
C GLY A 216 3.77 -9.37 14.02
N GLY A 217 4.62 -10.32 14.41
CA GLY A 217 4.79 -10.70 15.82
C GLY A 217 5.32 -9.55 16.68
N ARG A 218 6.18 -8.70 16.13
CA ARG A 218 6.67 -7.49 16.79
C ARG A 218 5.54 -6.47 16.99
N ALA A 219 4.72 -6.22 15.96
CA ALA A 219 3.57 -5.32 16.05
C ALA A 219 2.57 -5.79 17.13
N LEU A 220 2.28 -7.09 17.18
CA LEU A 220 1.43 -7.67 18.22
C LEU A 220 2.03 -7.51 19.63
N LEU A 221 3.35 -7.69 19.79
CA LEU A 221 4.04 -7.46 21.06
C LEU A 221 3.97 -5.99 21.48
N HIS A 222 4.17 -5.05 20.52
CA HIS A 222 4.07 -3.62 20.80
C HIS A 222 2.64 -3.23 21.19
N LEU A 223 1.63 -3.74 20.48
CA LEU A 223 0.22 -3.57 20.81
C LEU A 223 -0.07 -4.02 22.26
N ALA A 224 0.37 -5.23 22.63
CA ALA A 224 0.18 -5.74 23.98
C ALA A 224 0.84 -4.84 25.06
N ARG A 225 2.01 -4.27 24.77
CA ARG A 225 2.71 -3.35 25.68
C ARG A 225 2.02 -2.01 25.81
N LEU A 226 1.57 -1.43 24.69
CA LEU A 226 0.81 -0.18 24.68
C LEU A 226 -0.48 -0.31 25.49
N LEU A 227 -1.22 -1.40 25.30
CA LEU A 227 -2.46 -1.67 26.03
C LEU A 227 -2.25 -1.95 27.53
N ARG A 228 -1.10 -2.52 27.91
CA ARG A 228 -0.80 -2.83 29.30
C ARG A 228 -0.43 -1.62 30.14
N GLU A 229 0.29 -0.65 29.57
CA GLU A 229 0.79 0.52 30.30
C GLU A 229 0.48 1.84 29.54
N PRO A 230 -0.79 2.13 29.21
CA PRO A 230 -1.15 3.26 28.36
C PRO A 230 -0.70 4.61 28.97
N GLU A 231 -0.89 4.78 30.28
CA GLU A 231 -0.53 6.04 30.97
C GLU A 231 0.98 6.35 30.90
N ARG A 232 1.80 5.32 30.93
CA ARG A 232 3.26 5.49 30.79
C ARG A 232 3.62 6.08 29.43
N TYR A 233 3.08 5.47 28.35
CA TYR A 233 3.41 5.91 26.99
C TYR A 233 2.76 7.26 26.65
N ARG A 234 1.55 7.52 27.15
CA ARG A 234 0.91 8.84 27.00
C ARG A 234 1.70 9.93 27.74
N ALA A 235 2.19 9.65 28.94
CA ALA A 235 3.01 10.61 29.69
C ALA A 235 4.35 10.89 29.01
N GLU A 236 4.95 9.92 28.33
CA GLU A 236 6.25 10.06 27.67
C GLU A 236 6.15 10.70 26.27
N PHE A 237 5.14 10.33 25.47
CA PHE A 237 5.05 10.70 24.06
C PHE A 237 3.84 11.57 23.71
N GLY A 238 2.89 11.73 24.62
CA GLY A 238 1.62 12.44 24.43
C GLY A 238 0.52 11.56 23.80
N ASP A 239 -0.74 12.00 23.97
CA ASP A 239 -1.91 11.24 23.55
C ASP A 239 -1.93 10.95 22.05
N ALA A 240 -1.69 11.98 21.23
CA ALA A 240 -1.72 11.84 19.78
C ALA A 240 -0.68 10.83 19.26
N ALA A 241 0.54 10.87 19.79
CA ALA A 241 1.58 9.92 19.40
C ALA A 241 1.26 8.49 19.87
N TYR A 242 0.68 8.36 21.07
CA TYR A 242 0.22 7.07 21.57
C TYR A 242 -0.85 6.47 20.66
N ASP A 243 -1.87 7.26 20.29
CA ASP A 243 -2.98 6.79 19.46
C ASP A 243 -2.50 6.39 18.05
N VAL A 244 -1.60 7.16 17.44
CA VAL A 244 -0.98 6.82 16.16
C VAL A 244 -0.20 5.51 16.25
N MET A 245 0.61 5.31 17.29
CA MET A 245 1.38 4.06 17.45
C MET A 245 0.49 2.85 17.76
N LEU A 246 -0.59 3.06 18.51
CA LEU A 246 -1.60 2.03 18.75
C LEU A 246 -2.29 1.64 17.44
N GLY A 247 -2.66 2.64 16.62
CA GLY A 247 -3.26 2.45 15.29
C GLY A 247 -2.34 1.70 14.35
N ASP A 248 -1.06 2.09 14.28
CA ASP A 248 -0.05 1.43 13.45
C ASP A 248 0.09 -0.06 13.82
N CYS A 249 0.19 -0.38 15.12
CA CYS A 249 0.25 -1.77 15.57
C CYS A 249 -1.02 -2.56 15.18
N ARG A 250 -2.22 -1.97 15.35
CA ARG A 250 -3.49 -2.60 14.98
C ARG A 250 -3.59 -2.78 13.45
N TRP A 251 -3.16 -1.80 12.70
CA TRP A 251 -3.10 -1.86 11.23
C TRP A 251 -2.32 -3.08 10.75
N HIS A 252 -1.12 -3.29 11.30
CA HIS A 252 -0.32 -4.46 10.98
C HIS A 252 -0.97 -5.79 11.40
N VAL A 253 -1.61 -5.84 12.56
CA VAL A 253 -2.36 -7.03 13.00
C VAL A 253 -3.53 -7.32 12.05
N HIS A 254 -4.31 -6.31 11.66
CA HIS A 254 -5.42 -6.49 10.70
C HIS A 254 -4.94 -6.91 9.32
N ARG A 255 -3.80 -6.43 8.86
CA ARG A 255 -3.20 -6.89 7.59
C ARG A 255 -2.83 -8.37 7.62
N MET A 256 -2.41 -8.89 8.77
CA MET A 256 -2.12 -10.32 8.92
C MET A 256 -3.37 -11.17 9.13
N SER A 257 -4.36 -10.64 9.87
CA SER A 257 -5.58 -11.38 10.21
C SER A 257 -6.69 -11.28 9.16
N GLY A 258 -6.45 -10.57 8.06
CA GLY A 258 -7.38 -10.43 6.94
C GLY A 258 -8.44 -9.33 7.11
N GLY A 259 -8.43 -8.56 8.20
CA GLY A 259 -9.31 -7.38 8.35
C GLY A 259 -8.99 -6.26 7.35
N LEU A 260 -7.73 -6.22 6.92
CA LEU A 260 -7.23 -5.34 5.87
C LEU A 260 -6.53 -6.19 4.80
N ALA A 261 -6.90 -6.01 3.54
CA ALA A 261 -6.36 -6.74 2.40
C ALA A 261 -5.59 -5.82 1.45
N GLY A 262 -4.44 -6.29 0.98
CA GLY A 262 -3.68 -5.62 -0.07
C GLY A 262 -4.27 -5.90 -1.45
N ARG A 263 -4.39 -4.87 -2.27
CA ARG A 263 -4.86 -4.97 -3.66
C ARG A 263 -3.91 -4.23 -4.59
N LEU A 264 -3.54 -4.87 -5.69
CA LEU A 264 -2.72 -4.29 -6.75
C LEU A 264 -3.51 -4.25 -8.05
N ASP A 265 -3.82 -3.05 -8.52
CA ASP A 265 -4.52 -2.81 -9.77
C ASP A 265 -3.55 -2.39 -10.88
N VAL A 266 -3.68 -3.04 -12.03
CA VAL A 266 -2.98 -2.70 -13.27
C VAL A 266 -4.03 -2.22 -14.28
N LEU A 267 -4.00 -0.93 -14.60
CA LEU A 267 -4.99 -0.34 -15.49
C LEU A 267 -4.30 0.21 -16.73
N ARG A 268 -5.08 0.43 -17.78
CA ARG A 268 -4.57 0.96 -19.04
C ARG A 268 -5.48 2.06 -19.59
N GLN A 269 -4.89 3.13 -20.08
CA GLN A 269 -5.60 4.11 -20.87
C GLN A 269 -5.95 3.52 -22.25
N PRO A 270 -7.23 3.48 -22.65
CA PRO A 270 -7.62 2.94 -23.95
C PRO A 270 -6.84 3.54 -25.10
N ARG A 271 -6.48 2.72 -26.10
CA ARG A 271 -5.92 3.22 -27.35
C ARG A 271 -7.07 3.88 -28.15
N ARG A 272 -6.88 5.12 -28.54
CA ARG A 272 -7.85 5.73 -29.48
C ARG A 272 -7.78 4.93 -30.78
N GLY A 273 -8.90 4.35 -31.18
CA GLY A 273 -9.06 3.66 -32.46
C GLY A 273 -8.92 4.61 -33.65
#